data_705823225b0b328fd5a134c57bb67b85
#
_entry.id   705823225b0b328fd5a134c57bb67b85
#
_cell.length_a   1.000
_cell.length_b   1.000
_cell.length_c   1.000
_cell.angle_alpha   90.00
_cell.angle_beta   90.00
_cell.angle_gamma   90.00
#
_symmetry.space_group_name_H-M   'P 1'
#
loop_
_entity.id
_entity.type
_entity.pdbx_description
1 polymer ?
#
loop_
_entity_poly.entity_id
_entity_poly.type
_entity_poly.pdbx_seq_one_letter_code
_entity_poly.pdbx_strand_id
1 'polypeptide(L)'
;MIEKNWKEIIKPSKLQVKNDVDNQNTSTIIAEPLERGYGVTLGNALRRILLSSLQGSAITSMYVQGVLHEFSSIQGVREDLTDIILNVKGIKVKLDYNGEKKINLNIDGPATVTAGMIECPSEVEIMNKDHVICTLDEGAKLSIEFTVENGKGYVSSAANRKEDAPIGVIPIDSIYSPVIKVSYNVDNARVGQQTDYDKLSLTVTTDGSVTPEDAVAFSARIMQDQLSNFINFEDPEEEEDPEVLEDLPFNKNLLRKVDELELSVRSANCLKNDNIVYIGDLVQRSEPEMLRTPNFGRKSLNEIREVLKVMGLELGMDVDNWPPENIEELVKRIEEPF
;
A
#
# COMPACT_ATOMS: atom_id res chain seq x y z
N MET A 1 -11.00 -17.39 28.13
CA MET A 1 -9.69 -16.84 28.48
C MET A 1 -8.65 -17.06 27.37
N ILE A 2 -8.46 -18.26 26.83
CA ILE A 2 -7.49 -18.48 25.73
C ILE A 2 -7.96 -17.80 24.44
N GLU A 3 -9.26 -17.72 24.22
CA GLU A 3 -9.90 -17.20 23.00
C GLU A 3 -9.74 -15.68 22.75
N LYS A 4 -9.29 -14.92 23.74
CA LYS A 4 -9.08 -13.45 23.63
C LYS A 4 -7.62 -13.03 23.93
N ASN A 5 -6.70 -13.99 24.02
CA ASN A 5 -5.31 -13.73 24.43
C ASN A 5 -4.58 -12.71 23.54
N TRP A 6 -4.87 -12.69 22.22
CA TRP A 6 -4.23 -11.74 21.29
C TRP A 6 -4.71 -10.29 21.47
N LYS A 7 -5.85 -10.04 22.14
CA LYS A 7 -6.35 -8.68 22.43
C LYS A 7 -5.54 -8.00 23.55
N GLU A 8 -4.98 -8.79 24.47
CA GLU A 8 -4.16 -8.30 25.60
C GLU A 8 -2.70 -8.01 25.21
N ILE A 9 -2.25 -8.47 24.03
CA ILE A 9 -0.89 -8.27 23.54
C ILE A 9 -0.68 -6.79 23.19
N ILE A 10 0.36 -6.19 23.78
CA ILE A 10 0.73 -4.81 23.51
C ILE A 10 1.17 -4.67 22.04
N LYS A 11 0.56 -3.74 21.34
CA LYS A 11 0.87 -3.39 19.95
C LYS A 11 1.45 -1.98 19.88
N PRO A 12 2.39 -1.70 18.98
CA PRO A 12 2.87 -0.34 18.75
C PRO A 12 1.74 0.51 18.17
N SER A 13 1.45 1.66 18.76
CA SER A 13 0.41 2.57 18.28
C SER A 13 0.77 3.27 16.97
N LYS A 14 2.06 3.56 16.77
CA LYS A 14 2.61 4.19 15.55
C LYS A 14 4.01 3.68 15.28
N LEU A 15 4.31 3.46 14.00
CA LEU A 15 5.68 3.21 13.54
C LEU A 15 6.41 4.55 13.38
N GLN A 16 7.66 4.62 13.86
CA GLN A 16 8.51 5.77 13.63
C GLN A 16 9.42 5.48 12.43
N VAL A 17 9.42 6.36 11.44
CA VAL A 17 10.30 6.26 10.29
C VAL A 17 11.41 7.28 10.42
N LYS A 18 12.65 6.82 10.30
CA LYS A 18 13.86 7.65 10.25
C LYS A 18 14.53 7.45 8.90
N ASN A 19 14.41 8.45 8.04
CA ASN A 19 15.07 8.46 6.74
C ASN A 19 16.55 8.80 6.94
N ASP A 20 17.41 8.14 6.18
CA ASP A 20 18.82 8.50 6.12
C ASP A 20 18.96 9.82 5.34
N VAL A 21 19.73 10.75 5.90
CA VAL A 21 19.94 12.09 5.30
C VAL A 21 20.76 11.99 4.03
N ASP A 22 21.69 11.03 3.99
CA ASP A 22 22.64 10.86 2.90
C ASP A 22 22.10 9.96 1.78
N ASN A 23 21.10 9.11 2.07
CA ASN A 23 20.58 8.16 1.11
C ASN A 23 19.05 8.03 1.24
N GLN A 24 18.32 8.65 0.30
CA GLN A 24 16.85 8.62 0.25
C GLN A 24 16.27 7.19 0.08
N ASN A 25 17.09 6.25 -0.40
CA ASN A 25 16.69 4.87 -0.60
C ASN A 25 16.92 3.99 0.66
N THR A 26 17.31 4.58 1.79
CA THR A 26 17.53 3.88 3.05
C THR A 26 16.70 4.51 4.15
N SER A 27 15.88 3.71 4.82
CA SER A 27 15.09 4.14 5.98
C SER A 27 15.17 3.13 7.10
N THR A 28 15.11 3.61 8.34
CA THR A 28 15.01 2.78 9.54
C THR A 28 13.61 2.92 10.12
N ILE A 29 12.87 1.82 10.13
CA ILE A 29 11.52 1.74 10.67
C ILE A 29 11.60 1.16 12.08
N ILE A 30 11.05 1.89 13.05
CA ILE A 30 11.10 1.56 14.46
C ILE A 30 9.70 1.20 14.92
N ALA A 31 9.56 0.00 15.49
CA ALA A 31 8.34 -0.48 16.13
C ALA A 31 8.60 -0.66 17.62
N GLU A 32 7.94 0.15 18.45
CA GLU A 32 8.00 0.09 19.91
C GLU A 32 6.68 0.58 20.53
N PRO A 33 6.18 0.01 21.62
CA PRO A 33 6.68 -1.20 22.29
C PRO A 33 6.16 -2.49 21.63
N LEU A 34 6.92 -3.57 21.70
CA LEU A 34 6.52 -4.92 21.33
C LEU A 34 6.68 -5.82 22.54
N GLU A 35 5.88 -6.87 22.69
CA GLU A 35 6.12 -7.86 23.72
C GLU A 35 7.44 -8.59 23.53
N ARG A 36 8.00 -9.05 24.63
CA ARG A 36 9.29 -9.74 24.67
C ARG A 36 9.34 -10.94 23.72
N GLY A 37 10.33 -10.93 22.81
CA GLY A 37 10.57 -11.94 21.78
C GLY A 37 9.92 -11.65 20.45
N TYR A 38 8.90 -10.76 20.38
CA TYR A 38 8.27 -10.40 19.12
C TYR A 38 9.18 -9.58 18.21
N GLY A 39 10.10 -8.79 18.78
CA GLY A 39 11.08 -8.04 17.99
C GLY A 39 11.92 -8.94 17.09
N VAL A 40 12.44 -10.05 17.60
CA VAL A 40 13.21 -11.03 16.83
C VAL A 40 12.34 -11.77 15.84
N THR A 41 11.14 -12.20 16.24
CA THR A 41 10.20 -12.95 15.39
C THR A 41 9.77 -12.12 14.18
N LEU A 42 9.29 -10.91 14.41
CA LEU A 42 8.84 -10.02 13.34
C LEU A 42 10.01 -9.52 12.49
N GLY A 43 11.14 -9.14 13.13
CA GLY A 43 12.32 -8.66 12.42
C GLY A 43 12.87 -9.69 11.43
N ASN A 44 13.00 -10.96 11.87
CA ASN A 44 13.46 -12.04 11.01
C ASN A 44 12.46 -12.39 9.91
N ALA A 45 11.16 -12.46 10.24
CA ALA A 45 10.11 -12.76 9.27
C ALA A 45 10.05 -11.70 8.17
N LEU A 46 9.96 -10.41 8.54
CA LEU A 46 9.93 -9.29 7.61
C LEU A 46 11.20 -9.23 6.76
N ARG A 47 12.38 -9.42 7.37
CA ARG A 47 13.64 -9.44 6.62
C ARG A 47 13.62 -10.51 5.52
N ARG A 48 13.14 -11.71 5.83
CA ARG A 48 13.08 -12.80 4.84
C ARG A 48 12.11 -12.49 3.70
N ILE A 49 10.94 -11.97 4.01
CA ILE A 49 9.93 -11.62 3.01
C ILE A 49 10.41 -10.46 2.14
N LEU A 50 11.01 -9.42 2.73
CA LEU A 50 11.61 -8.28 2.03
C LEU A 50 12.62 -8.72 0.97
N LEU A 51 13.50 -9.68 1.30
CA LEU A 51 14.56 -10.13 0.40
C LEU A 51 14.11 -11.14 -0.65
N SER A 52 13.01 -11.88 -0.43
CA SER A 52 12.63 -13.02 -1.28
C SER A 52 11.31 -12.87 -2.02
N SER A 53 10.36 -12.08 -1.51
CA SER A 53 8.96 -12.20 -1.95
C SER A 53 8.43 -10.96 -2.65
N LEU A 54 9.12 -9.85 -2.56
CA LEU A 54 8.72 -8.62 -3.26
C LEU A 54 8.93 -8.77 -4.76
N GLN A 55 7.97 -8.23 -5.51
CA GLN A 55 8.02 -8.15 -6.95
C GLN A 55 8.81 -6.91 -7.37
N GLY A 56 9.61 -7.04 -8.41
CA GLY A 56 10.32 -5.95 -9.06
C GLY A 56 10.47 -6.20 -10.55
N SER A 57 11.29 -5.41 -11.20
CA SER A 57 11.50 -5.47 -12.65
C SER A 57 12.99 -5.63 -12.95
N ALA A 58 13.31 -6.35 -14.01
CA ALA A 58 14.70 -6.53 -14.44
C ALA A 58 14.78 -6.76 -15.95
N ILE A 59 15.98 -6.57 -16.50
CA ILE A 59 16.30 -6.92 -17.87
C ILE A 59 16.50 -8.44 -17.93
N THR A 60 15.75 -9.12 -18.80
CA THR A 60 15.77 -10.59 -18.97
C THR A 60 16.60 -11.04 -20.15
N SER A 61 16.66 -10.22 -21.18
CA SER A 61 17.46 -10.52 -22.39
C SER A 61 17.90 -9.24 -23.09
N MET A 62 18.94 -9.37 -23.91
CA MET A 62 19.38 -8.33 -24.81
C MET A 62 19.66 -8.89 -26.21
N TYR A 63 19.46 -8.04 -27.18
CA TYR A 63 19.85 -8.30 -28.59
C TYR A 63 20.77 -7.18 -29.07
N VAL A 64 21.96 -7.56 -29.55
CA VAL A 64 22.94 -6.62 -30.08
C VAL A 64 23.06 -6.83 -31.58
N GLN A 65 22.93 -5.77 -32.36
CA GLN A 65 23.00 -5.87 -33.81
C GLN A 65 24.38 -6.34 -34.24
N GLY A 66 24.41 -7.44 -35.02
CA GLY A 66 25.69 -7.98 -35.58
C GLY A 66 26.39 -8.97 -34.62
N VAL A 67 25.82 -9.29 -33.50
CA VAL A 67 26.36 -10.25 -32.50
C VAL A 67 25.48 -11.47 -32.40
N LEU A 68 26.08 -12.66 -32.34
CA LEU A 68 25.33 -13.94 -32.28
C LEU A 68 25.41 -14.63 -30.93
N HIS A 69 26.39 -14.35 -30.09
CA HIS A 69 26.61 -15.01 -28.80
C HIS A 69 27.38 -14.11 -27.83
N GLU A 70 27.29 -14.43 -26.53
CA GLU A 70 27.86 -13.64 -25.43
C GLU A 70 29.39 -13.53 -25.39
N PHE A 71 30.11 -14.38 -26.11
CA PHE A 71 31.57 -14.39 -26.16
C PHE A 71 32.13 -13.64 -27.40
N SER A 72 31.36 -12.71 -27.94
CA SER A 72 31.75 -11.88 -29.07
C SER A 72 32.30 -10.53 -28.61
N SER A 73 33.16 -9.92 -29.41
CA SER A 73 33.55 -8.50 -29.26
C SER A 73 32.82 -7.65 -30.28
N ILE A 74 32.58 -6.38 -29.92
CA ILE A 74 31.93 -5.41 -30.79
C ILE A 74 33.03 -4.44 -31.29
N GLN A 75 33.11 -4.23 -32.59
CA GLN A 75 34.12 -3.37 -33.16
C GLN A 75 33.94 -1.91 -32.68
N GLY A 76 35.02 -1.33 -32.12
CA GLY A 76 35.01 0.03 -31.59
C GLY A 76 34.39 0.19 -30.19
N VAL A 77 34.09 -0.91 -29.51
CA VAL A 77 33.72 -0.92 -28.10
C VAL A 77 34.89 -1.46 -27.30
N ARG A 78 35.22 -0.81 -26.18
CA ARG A 78 36.39 -1.19 -25.35
C ARG A 78 36.13 -2.43 -24.51
N GLU A 79 34.92 -2.55 -23.96
CA GLU A 79 34.50 -3.65 -23.15
C GLU A 79 34.06 -4.84 -24.00
N ASP A 80 34.35 -6.03 -23.56
CA ASP A 80 33.80 -7.25 -24.13
C ASP A 80 32.31 -7.39 -23.82
N LEU A 81 31.58 -8.16 -24.64
CA LEU A 81 30.16 -8.32 -24.48
C LEU A 81 29.77 -8.94 -23.10
N THR A 82 30.63 -9.78 -22.55
CA THR A 82 30.48 -10.33 -21.18
C THR A 82 30.50 -9.24 -20.11
N ASP A 83 31.41 -8.24 -20.28
CA ASP A 83 31.47 -7.11 -19.35
C ASP A 83 30.25 -6.19 -19.51
N ILE A 84 29.78 -5.98 -20.74
CA ILE A 84 28.53 -5.27 -21.00
C ILE A 84 27.36 -5.95 -20.35
N ILE A 85 27.24 -7.28 -20.42
CA ILE A 85 26.18 -8.05 -19.74
C ILE A 85 26.25 -7.85 -18.24
N LEU A 86 27.44 -7.88 -17.62
CA LEU A 86 27.62 -7.65 -16.18
C LEU A 86 27.19 -6.22 -15.79
N ASN A 87 27.52 -5.22 -16.61
CA ASN A 87 27.07 -3.85 -16.37
C ASN A 87 25.54 -3.70 -16.55
N VAL A 88 24.95 -4.36 -17.55
CA VAL A 88 23.51 -4.35 -17.79
C VAL A 88 22.74 -4.97 -16.60
N LYS A 89 23.26 -6.01 -15.95
CA LYS A 89 22.70 -6.56 -14.71
C LYS A 89 22.64 -5.55 -13.57
N GLY A 90 23.52 -4.53 -13.59
CA GLY A 90 23.54 -3.45 -12.61
C GLY A 90 22.46 -2.38 -12.84
N ILE A 91 21.80 -2.35 -13.99
CA ILE A 91 20.76 -1.38 -14.32
C ILE A 91 19.53 -1.65 -13.46
N LYS A 92 19.02 -0.62 -12.77
CA LYS A 92 17.82 -0.67 -11.96
C LYS A 92 16.65 -0.09 -12.74
N VAL A 93 15.66 -0.93 -12.99
CA VAL A 93 14.52 -0.59 -13.84
C VAL A 93 13.23 -0.72 -13.04
N LYS A 94 12.32 0.22 -13.24
CA LYS A 94 10.94 0.14 -12.77
C LYS A 94 10.02 -0.01 -13.99
N LEU A 95 9.14 -1.01 -13.96
CA LEU A 95 8.18 -1.28 -15.03
C LEU A 95 6.76 -1.25 -14.47
N ASP A 96 6.00 -0.24 -14.86
CA ASP A 96 4.59 -0.07 -14.49
C ASP A 96 3.64 -0.72 -15.53
N TYR A 97 3.95 -1.95 -15.94
CA TYR A 97 3.16 -2.70 -16.92
C TYR A 97 3.22 -4.21 -16.64
N ASN A 98 2.11 -4.90 -16.83
CA ASN A 98 2.06 -6.36 -16.71
C ASN A 98 2.42 -7.00 -18.05
N GLY A 99 3.63 -7.52 -18.16
CA GLY A 99 4.14 -8.19 -19.34
C GLY A 99 5.56 -7.75 -19.69
N GLU A 100 6.04 -8.17 -20.87
CA GLU A 100 7.36 -7.75 -21.37
C GLU A 100 7.28 -6.42 -22.11
N LYS A 101 8.33 -5.63 -21.98
CA LYS A 101 8.54 -4.38 -22.73
C LYS A 101 9.94 -4.35 -23.31
N LYS A 102 10.07 -3.80 -24.52
CA LYS A 102 11.34 -3.59 -25.18
C LYS A 102 11.78 -2.16 -25.05
N ILE A 103 13.06 -1.94 -24.75
CA ILE A 103 13.71 -0.65 -24.67
C ILE A 103 14.96 -0.67 -25.56
N ASN A 104 15.27 0.45 -26.17
CA ASN A 104 16.34 0.53 -27.20
C ASN A 104 17.45 1.48 -26.77
N LEU A 105 18.67 1.14 -27.17
CA LEU A 105 19.85 1.97 -27.00
C LEU A 105 20.53 2.11 -28.34
N ASN A 106 20.55 3.30 -28.92
CA ASN A 106 21.20 3.59 -30.19
C ASN A 106 22.16 4.77 -30.01
N ILE A 107 23.45 4.53 -30.11
CA ILE A 107 24.47 5.55 -29.85
C ILE A 107 25.59 5.45 -30.90
N ASP A 108 26.00 6.59 -31.38
CA ASP A 108 27.20 6.78 -32.23
C ASP A 108 28.36 7.31 -31.37
N GLY A 109 29.54 6.69 -31.49
CA GLY A 109 30.75 7.10 -30.78
C GLY A 109 31.41 8.36 -31.34
N PRO A 110 32.35 8.99 -30.60
CA PRO A 110 32.87 8.51 -29.31
C PRO A 110 31.96 8.91 -28.12
N ALA A 111 31.67 7.99 -27.22
CA ALA A 111 30.83 8.26 -26.06
C ALA A 111 31.05 7.25 -24.93
N THR A 112 30.89 7.69 -23.68
CA THR A 112 30.66 6.79 -22.52
C THR A 112 29.17 6.54 -22.41
N VAL A 113 28.77 5.31 -22.68
CA VAL A 113 27.35 4.92 -22.67
C VAL A 113 26.87 4.70 -21.23
N THR A 114 25.84 5.43 -20.85
CA THR A 114 25.21 5.30 -19.55
C THR A 114 23.79 4.80 -19.66
N ALA A 115 23.25 4.25 -18.58
CA ALA A 115 21.89 3.74 -18.54
C ALA A 115 20.85 4.83 -18.86
N GLY A 116 21.13 6.10 -18.51
CA GLY A 116 20.26 7.23 -18.84
C GLY A 116 20.09 7.55 -20.33
N MET A 117 20.93 6.95 -21.19
CA MET A 117 20.84 7.12 -22.67
C MET A 117 19.90 6.11 -23.32
N ILE A 118 19.37 5.17 -22.57
CA ILE A 118 18.40 4.18 -23.06
C ILE A 118 17.06 4.86 -23.34
N GLU A 119 16.52 4.65 -24.52
CA GLU A 119 15.20 5.14 -24.91
C GLU A 119 14.12 4.27 -24.29
N CYS A 120 13.42 4.83 -23.29
CA CYS A 120 12.40 4.14 -22.53
C CYS A 120 10.99 4.64 -22.90
N PRO A 121 10.00 3.77 -23.12
CA PRO A 121 8.60 4.16 -23.14
C PRO A 121 8.15 4.67 -21.78
N SER A 122 6.99 5.33 -21.73
CA SER A 122 6.45 5.95 -20.50
C SER A 122 6.24 4.99 -19.31
N GLU A 123 6.13 3.69 -19.61
CA GLU A 123 5.89 2.64 -18.62
C GLU A 123 7.20 2.09 -18.01
N VAL A 124 8.36 2.50 -18.53
CA VAL A 124 9.68 2.02 -18.05
C VAL A 124 10.48 3.20 -17.55
N GLU A 125 10.97 3.13 -16.33
CA GLU A 125 11.84 4.13 -15.73
C GLU A 125 13.15 3.51 -15.26
N ILE A 126 14.28 4.17 -15.58
CA ILE A 126 15.62 3.77 -15.12
C ILE A 126 15.97 4.61 -13.89
N MET A 127 16.25 3.94 -12.78
CA MET A 127 16.51 4.58 -11.49
C MET A 127 17.96 5.08 -11.38
N ASN A 128 18.94 4.32 -11.89
CA ASN A 128 20.37 4.63 -11.82
C ASN A 128 20.93 5.11 -13.17
N LYS A 129 20.51 6.29 -13.63
CA LYS A 129 20.82 6.85 -14.95
C LYS A 129 22.32 7.03 -15.20
N ASP A 130 23.12 7.24 -14.16
CA ASP A 130 24.58 7.46 -14.27
C ASP A 130 25.39 6.16 -14.36
N HIS A 131 24.72 5.00 -14.32
CA HIS A 131 25.39 3.71 -14.40
C HIS A 131 26.01 3.49 -15.78
N VAL A 132 27.32 3.27 -15.82
CA VAL A 132 28.07 3.09 -17.07
C VAL A 132 27.86 1.67 -17.61
N ILE A 133 27.55 1.56 -18.91
CA ILE A 133 27.35 0.29 -19.60
C ILE A 133 28.62 -0.09 -20.38
N CYS A 134 29.13 0.82 -21.24
CA CYS A 134 30.32 0.62 -22.02
C CYS A 134 30.88 1.94 -22.53
N THR A 135 32.06 1.89 -23.19
CA THR A 135 32.75 3.02 -23.79
C THR A 135 32.92 2.78 -25.29
N LEU A 136 32.51 3.74 -26.11
CA LEU A 136 32.63 3.70 -27.57
C LEU A 136 33.80 4.56 -28.02
N ASP A 137 34.60 4.05 -28.97
CA ASP A 137 35.62 4.78 -29.68
C ASP A 137 35.04 5.56 -30.89
N GLU A 138 35.87 6.39 -31.53
CA GLU A 138 35.45 7.17 -32.69
C GLU A 138 34.96 6.29 -33.85
N GLY A 139 33.77 6.62 -34.37
CA GLY A 139 33.17 5.90 -35.51
C GLY A 139 32.49 4.60 -35.16
N ALA A 140 32.48 4.19 -33.88
CA ALA A 140 31.72 3.02 -33.42
C ALA A 140 30.22 3.34 -33.41
N LYS A 141 29.41 2.33 -33.75
CA LYS A 141 27.93 2.38 -33.65
C LYS A 141 27.47 1.24 -32.84
N LEU A 142 26.65 1.51 -31.82
CA LEU A 142 26.08 0.51 -30.92
C LEU A 142 24.56 0.60 -30.95
N SER A 143 23.95 -0.53 -31.32
CA SER A 143 22.48 -0.69 -31.23
C SER A 143 22.15 -1.92 -30.43
N ILE A 144 21.47 -1.72 -29.30
CA ILE A 144 21.06 -2.78 -28.37
C ILE A 144 19.58 -2.65 -28.13
N GLU A 145 18.84 -3.76 -28.19
CA GLU A 145 17.46 -3.90 -27.71
C GLU A 145 17.47 -4.72 -26.43
N PHE A 146 16.87 -4.20 -25.37
CA PHE A 146 16.70 -4.92 -24.11
C PHE A 146 15.24 -5.30 -23.91
N THR A 147 15.00 -6.47 -23.32
CA THR A 147 13.68 -6.89 -22.87
C THR A 147 13.60 -6.78 -21.37
N VAL A 148 12.58 -6.09 -20.86
CA VAL A 148 12.31 -5.87 -19.43
C VAL A 148 11.04 -6.60 -19.06
N GLU A 149 11.06 -7.30 -17.93
CA GLU A 149 9.90 -8.04 -17.39
C GLU A 149 9.80 -7.84 -15.88
N ASN A 150 8.59 -8.07 -15.34
CA ASN A 150 8.33 -8.14 -13.91
C ASN A 150 8.48 -9.57 -13.41
N GLY A 151 9.07 -9.71 -12.24
CA GLY A 151 9.26 -11.03 -11.63
C GLY A 151 9.54 -10.95 -10.12
N LYS A 152 9.95 -12.07 -9.55
CA LYS A 152 10.29 -12.18 -8.11
C LYS A 152 11.61 -12.90 -7.92
N GLY A 153 12.40 -12.43 -6.96
CA GLY A 153 13.65 -13.07 -6.56
C GLY A 153 14.71 -13.06 -7.66
N TYR A 154 15.34 -14.21 -7.91
CA TYR A 154 16.40 -14.39 -8.90
C TYR A 154 16.01 -15.44 -9.93
N VAL A 155 16.19 -15.11 -11.20
CA VAL A 155 15.97 -16.04 -12.32
C VAL A 155 17.25 -16.10 -13.15
N SER A 156 17.76 -17.31 -13.38
CA SER A 156 18.98 -17.51 -14.16
C SER A 156 18.76 -17.30 -15.64
N SER A 157 19.81 -16.98 -16.40
CA SER A 157 19.78 -16.81 -17.85
C SER A 157 19.25 -18.06 -18.57
N ALA A 158 19.54 -19.26 -18.05
CA ALA A 158 19.02 -20.49 -18.62
C ALA A 158 17.47 -20.57 -18.53
N ALA A 159 16.88 -20.06 -17.45
CA ALA A 159 15.43 -20.02 -17.28
C ALA A 159 14.78 -18.87 -18.09
N ASN A 160 15.50 -17.77 -18.33
CA ASN A 160 15.05 -16.68 -19.18
C ASN A 160 15.13 -16.99 -20.68
N ARG A 161 15.74 -18.12 -21.04
CA ARG A 161 15.87 -18.54 -22.44
C ARG A 161 14.52 -19.05 -22.95
N LYS A 162 13.90 -18.29 -23.87
CA LYS A 162 12.67 -18.67 -24.56
C LYS A 162 13.01 -19.63 -25.73
N GLU A 163 12.26 -20.73 -25.89
CA GLU A 163 12.49 -21.69 -26.97
C GLU A 163 12.30 -21.08 -28.36
N ASP A 164 11.39 -20.12 -28.48
CA ASP A 164 11.07 -19.40 -29.73
C ASP A 164 11.87 -18.08 -29.91
N ALA A 165 12.94 -17.85 -29.11
CA ALA A 165 13.71 -16.63 -29.21
C ALA A 165 14.45 -16.53 -30.57
N PRO A 166 14.47 -15.35 -31.22
CA PRO A 166 15.25 -15.12 -32.43
C PRO A 166 16.73 -15.42 -32.20
N ILE A 167 17.42 -15.82 -33.27
CA ILE A 167 18.87 -16.04 -33.24
C ILE A 167 19.56 -14.71 -32.89
N GLY A 168 20.52 -14.72 -31.94
CA GLY A 168 21.25 -13.52 -31.48
C GLY A 168 20.67 -12.86 -30.25
N VAL A 169 19.53 -13.32 -29.72
CA VAL A 169 19.05 -12.89 -28.40
C VAL A 169 19.84 -13.59 -27.30
N ILE A 170 20.43 -12.78 -26.41
CA ILE A 170 21.29 -13.23 -25.34
C ILE A 170 20.45 -13.13 -24.03
N PRO A 171 20.13 -14.25 -23.38
CA PRO A 171 19.44 -14.23 -22.10
C PRO A 171 20.38 -13.76 -20.99
N ILE A 172 19.84 -12.95 -20.06
CA ILE A 172 20.58 -12.39 -18.92
C ILE A 172 19.96 -12.89 -17.63
N ASP A 173 20.78 -13.12 -16.60
CA ASP A 173 20.28 -13.41 -15.25
C ASP A 173 19.56 -12.16 -14.71
N SER A 174 18.41 -12.36 -14.14
CA SER A 174 17.56 -11.27 -13.66
C SER A 174 17.42 -11.30 -12.14
N ILE A 175 17.76 -10.18 -11.49
CA ILE A 175 17.55 -9.93 -10.07
C ILE A 175 16.38 -8.96 -9.96
N TYR A 176 15.20 -9.52 -9.62
CA TYR A 176 13.97 -8.75 -9.54
C TYR A 176 13.76 -8.06 -8.19
N SER A 177 14.50 -8.49 -7.13
CA SER A 177 14.30 -7.93 -5.79
C SER A 177 14.60 -6.42 -5.76
N PRO A 178 13.61 -5.57 -5.43
CA PRO A 178 13.83 -4.13 -5.27
C PRO A 178 14.59 -3.80 -4.00
N VAL A 179 14.72 -4.75 -3.07
CA VAL A 179 15.41 -4.58 -1.79
C VAL A 179 16.83 -5.09 -1.89
N ILE A 180 17.80 -4.20 -1.67
CA ILE A 180 19.24 -4.49 -1.73
C ILE A 180 19.74 -5.06 -0.41
N LYS A 181 19.35 -4.42 0.71
CA LYS A 181 19.85 -4.77 2.04
C LYS A 181 18.79 -4.59 3.10
N VAL A 182 18.71 -5.55 4.02
CA VAL A 182 17.87 -5.48 5.22
C VAL A 182 18.68 -5.87 6.43
N SER A 183 18.69 -5.04 7.45
CA SER A 183 19.21 -5.36 8.77
C SER A 183 18.20 -4.99 9.83
N TYR A 184 18.18 -5.75 10.93
CA TYR A 184 17.35 -5.41 12.08
C TYR A 184 18.14 -5.52 13.37
N ASN A 185 17.78 -4.69 14.34
CA ASN A 185 18.27 -4.72 15.71
C ASN A 185 17.07 -4.74 16.66
N VAL A 186 17.25 -5.44 17.79
CA VAL A 186 16.24 -5.51 18.84
C VAL A 186 16.88 -5.01 20.13
N ASP A 187 16.35 -3.92 20.64
CA ASP A 187 16.73 -3.30 21.89
C ASP A 187 15.59 -3.40 22.91
N ASN A 188 15.86 -3.09 24.16
CA ASN A 188 14.83 -3.04 25.18
C ASN A 188 14.04 -1.72 25.10
N ALA A 189 12.72 -1.81 25.25
CA ALA A 189 11.81 -0.66 25.38
C ALA A 189 11.24 -0.60 26.79
N ARG A 190 10.88 0.62 27.24
CA ARG A 190 10.28 0.84 28.56
C ARG A 190 8.83 1.30 28.41
N VAL A 191 7.93 0.61 29.10
CA VAL A 191 6.53 1.01 29.24
C VAL A 191 6.21 1.20 30.72
N GLY A 192 6.08 2.43 31.17
CA GLY A 192 5.87 2.75 32.59
C GLY A 192 7.03 2.27 33.48
N GLN A 193 6.76 1.31 34.37
CA GLN A 193 7.77 0.72 35.27
C GLN A 193 8.42 -0.55 34.70
N GLN A 194 7.88 -1.12 33.61
CA GLN A 194 8.41 -2.33 32.98
C GLN A 194 9.41 -1.95 31.87
N THR A 195 10.55 -2.66 31.85
CA THR A 195 11.65 -2.42 30.89
C THR A 195 11.92 -3.63 29.98
N ASP A 196 11.02 -4.61 30.00
CA ASP A 196 11.22 -5.91 29.35
C ASP A 196 10.59 -6.01 27.96
N TYR A 197 10.08 -4.91 27.44
CA TYR A 197 9.50 -4.85 26.09
C TYR A 197 10.60 -4.75 25.03
N ASP A 198 10.29 -5.24 23.82
CA ASP A 198 11.20 -5.15 22.69
C ASP A 198 10.95 -3.86 21.90
N LYS A 199 12.05 -3.31 21.38
CA LYS A 199 12.08 -2.26 20.37
C LYS A 199 12.75 -2.82 19.14
N LEU A 200 11.99 -2.98 18.05
CA LEU A 200 12.49 -3.41 16.76
C LEU A 200 12.90 -2.20 15.94
N SER A 201 14.16 -2.16 15.50
CA SER A 201 14.68 -1.19 14.52
C SER A 201 15.03 -1.96 13.23
N LEU A 202 14.26 -1.77 12.17
CA LEU A 202 14.43 -2.43 10.88
C LEU A 202 14.97 -1.42 9.86
N THR A 203 16.21 -1.61 9.41
CA THR A 203 16.82 -0.75 8.37
C THR A 203 16.74 -1.44 7.03
N VAL A 204 16.11 -0.78 6.06
CA VAL A 204 15.87 -1.28 4.71
C VAL A 204 16.50 -0.33 3.69
N THR A 205 17.27 -0.88 2.76
CA THR A 205 17.83 -0.17 1.61
C THR A 205 17.24 -0.75 0.34
N THR A 206 16.62 0.10 -0.48
CA THR A 206 16.02 -0.26 -1.77
C THR A 206 16.86 0.24 -2.92
N ASP A 207 16.51 -0.16 -4.12
CA ASP A 207 17.13 0.30 -5.39
C ASP A 207 16.52 1.61 -5.94
N GLY A 208 15.49 2.14 -5.25
CA GLY A 208 14.76 3.34 -5.63
C GLY A 208 13.47 3.09 -6.42
N SER A 209 13.22 1.86 -6.90
CA SER A 209 11.97 1.51 -7.59
C SER A 209 10.75 1.48 -6.64
N VAL A 210 11.01 1.18 -5.36
CA VAL A 210 10.03 1.18 -4.27
C VAL A 210 10.62 1.90 -3.07
N THR A 211 9.81 2.67 -2.36
CA THR A 211 10.27 3.31 -1.11
C THR A 211 10.49 2.25 -0.02
N PRO A 212 11.44 2.44 0.91
CA PRO A 212 11.65 1.49 2.01
C PRO A 212 10.40 1.26 2.88
N GLU A 213 9.58 2.28 3.05
CA GLU A 213 8.33 2.26 3.81
C GLU A 213 7.29 1.36 3.13
N ASP A 214 7.07 1.57 1.82
CA ASP A 214 6.16 0.74 1.03
C ASP A 214 6.64 -0.70 0.95
N ALA A 215 7.95 -0.93 0.81
CA ALA A 215 8.52 -2.28 0.82
C ALA A 215 8.17 -3.04 2.10
N VAL A 216 8.27 -2.37 3.27
CA VAL A 216 7.89 -2.98 4.56
C VAL A 216 6.39 -3.19 4.64
N ALA A 217 5.57 -2.24 4.17
CA ALA A 217 4.11 -2.37 4.15
C ALA A 217 3.66 -3.57 3.28
N PHE A 218 4.21 -3.71 2.07
CA PHE A 218 3.93 -4.86 1.20
C PHE A 218 4.38 -6.19 1.82
N SER A 219 5.54 -6.20 2.50
CA SER A 219 6.04 -7.40 3.18
C SER A 219 5.14 -7.81 4.33
N ALA A 220 4.66 -6.84 5.12
CA ALA A 220 3.72 -7.08 6.21
C ALA A 220 2.38 -7.62 5.68
N ARG A 221 1.88 -7.06 4.57
CA ARG A 221 0.65 -7.53 3.92
C ARG A 221 0.79 -8.97 3.41
N ILE A 222 1.91 -9.29 2.75
CA ILE A 222 2.18 -10.66 2.29
C ILE A 222 2.18 -11.63 3.47
N MET A 223 2.82 -11.24 4.59
CA MET A 223 2.85 -12.04 5.81
C MET A 223 1.45 -12.25 6.38
N GLN A 224 0.66 -11.21 6.47
CA GLN A 224 -0.73 -11.27 6.95
C GLN A 224 -1.57 -12.22 6.09
N ASP A 225 -1.49 -12.10 4.76
CA ASP A 225 -2.25 -12.94 3.83
C ASP A 225 -1.85 -14.42 3.94
N GLN A 226 -0.55 -14.70 4.15
CA GLN A 226 -0.09 -16.08 4.35
C GLN A 226 -0.53 -16.67 5.70
N LEU A 227 -0.62 -15.84 6.75
CA LEU A 227 -1.05 -16.27 8.08
C LEU A 227 -2.56 -16.44 8.18
N SER A 228 -3.35 -15.75 7.36
CA SER A 228 -4.81 -15.83 7.39
C SER A 228 -5.35 -17.26 7.25
N ASN A 229 -4.66 -18.10 6.44
CA ASN A 229 -5.05 -19.51 6.26
C ASN A 229 -4.82 -20.40 7.51
N PHE A 230 -4.06 -19.94 8.48
CA PHE A 230 -3.85 -20.64 9.75
C PHE A 230 -4.87 -20.29 10.81
N ILE A 231 -5.69 -19.27 10.56
CA ILE A 231 -6.79 -18.87 11.42
C ILE A 231 -8.01 -19.70 11.01
N ASN A 232 -8.47 -20.62 11.88
CA ASN A 232 -9.56 -21.55 11.62
C ASN A 232 -10.86 -21.20 12.38
N PHE A 233 -10.90 -20.02 12.97
CA PHE A 233 -12.07 -19.50 13.69
C PHE A 233 -12.45 -18.14 13.08
N GLU A 234 -13.73 -17.82 13.11
CA GLU A 234 -14.22 -16.50 12.74
C GLU A 234 -13.71 -15.50 13.79
N ASP A 235 -13.23 -14.35 13.33
CA ASP A 235 -12.95 -13.26 14.27
C ASP A 235 -14.24 -12.99 15.04
N PRO A 236 -14.20 -12.98 16.38
CA PRO A 236 -15.37 -12.57 17.13
C PRO A 236 -15.75 -11.20 16.62
N GLU A 237 -17.01 -11.03 16.20
CA GLU A 237 -17.56 -9.71 15.86
C GLU A 237 -17.01 -8.75 16.91
N GLU A 238 -16.30 -7.71 16.47
CA GLU A 238 -15.83 -6.67 17.40
C GLU A 238 -17.11 -6.18 18.08
N GLU A 239 -17.34 -6.66 19.31
CA GLU A 239 -18.26 -6.00 20.19
C GLU A 239 -17.72 -4.57 20.24
N GLU A 240 -18.37 -3.65 19.50
CA GLU A 240 -18.14 -2.22 19.60
C GLU A 240 -17.95 -1.94 21.08
N ASP A 241 -16.78 -1.38 21.45
CA ASP A 241 -16.45 -1.12 22.86
C ASP A 241 -17.65 -0.42 23.51
N PRO A 242 -18.40 -1.09 24.38
CA PRO A 242 -19.60 -0.47 24.94
C PRO A 242 -19.24 0.73 25.82
N GLU A 243 -18.00 0.85 26.28
CA GLU A 243 -17.55 1.94 27.17
C GLU A 243 -17.53 3.33 26.55
N VAL A 244 -17.45 3.46 25.20
CA VAL A 244 -17.43 4.80 24.54
C VAL A 244 -18.83 5.29 24.16
N LEU A 245 -19.82 4.38 24.18
CA LEU A 245 -21.19 4.68 23.73
C LEU A 245 -22.21 4.61 24.88
N GLU A 246 -21.82 4.18 26.07
CA GLU A 246 -22.69 4.19 27.26
C GLU A 246 -22.82 5.58 27.90
N ASP A 247 -21.97 6.55 27.56
CA ASP A 247 -22.04 7.92 28.10
C ASP A 247 -22.87 8.89 27.25
N LEU A 248 -23.52 8.44 26.17
CA LEU A 248 -24.45 9.30 25.44
C LEU A 248 -25.80 9.33 26.16
N PRO A 249 -26.28 10.49 26.61
CA PRO A 249 -27.57 10.63 27.32
C PRO A 249 -28.79 10.36 26.43
N PHE A 250 -28.58 9.95 25.17
CA PHE A 250 -29.64 9.72 24.18
C PHE A 250 -29.35 8.55 23.25
N ASN A 251 -30.38 8.04 22.55
CA ASN A 251 -30.28 6.90 21.63
C ASN A 251 -29.37 7.20 20.43
N LYS A 252 -28.42 6.32 20.12
CA LYS A 252 -27.49 6.39 18.96
C LYS A 252 -28.20 6.63 17.63
N ASN A 253 -29.39 6.10 17.44
CA ASN A 253 -30.18 6.26 16.24
C ASN A 253 -30.55 7.73 15.94
N LEU A 254 -30.49 8.61 16.95
CA LEU A 254 -30.77 10.04 16.78
C LEU A 254 -29.69 10.78 15.98
N LEU A 255 -28.44 10.28 16.00
CA LEU A 255 -27.30 10.86 15.27
C LEU A 255 -27.26 10.48 13.77
N ARG A 256 -28.09 9.51 13.35
CA ARG A 256 -28.16 9.11 11.94
C ARG A 256 -28.85 10.19 11.10
N LYS A 257 -28.42 10.28 9.83
CA LYS A 257 -29.00 11.25 8.87
C LYS A 257 -30.38 10.78 8.41
N VAL A 258 -31.26 11.74 8.18
CA VAL A 258 -32.63 11.47 7.68
C VAL A 258 -32.58 10.88 6.25
N ASP A 259 -31.52 11.13 5.50
CA ASP A 259 -31.32 10.56 4.15
C ASP A 259 -31.10 9.03 4.16
N GLU A 260 -30.73 8.45 5.29
CA GLU A 260 -30.57 7.00 5.46
C GLU A 260 -31.89 6.27 5.74
N LEU A 261 -32.95 7.03 6.03
CA LEU A 261 -34.28 6.47 6.17
C LEU A 261 -34.84 6.16 4.78
N GLU A 262 -35.33 4.96 4.58
CA GLU A 262 -35.98 4.54 3.33
C GLU A 262 -37.32 5.27 3.12
N LEU A 263 -37.26 6.61 3.00
CA LEU A 263 -38.44 7.45 2.79
C LEU A 263 -38.67 7.69 1.30
N SER A 264 -39.91 7.98 0.95
CA SER A 264 -40.24 8.43 -0.40
C SER A 264 -39.49 9.73 -0.74
N VAL A 265 -39.10 9.91 -2.03
CA VAL A 265 -38.35 11.10 -2.51
C VAL A 265 -39.09 12.40 -2.12
N ARG A 266 -40.43 12.37 -2.04
CA ARG A 266 -41.23 13.51 -1.65
C ARG A 266 -41.09 13.83 -0.16
N SER A 267 -41.09 12.81 0.71
CA SER A 267 -40.91 12.97 2.16
C SER A 267 -39.51 13.46 2.47
N ALA A 268 -38.47 12.88 1.86
CA ALA A 268 -37.09 13.30 2.03
C ALA A 268 -36.85 14.76 1.59
N ASN A 269 -37.37 15.19 0.47
CA ASN A 269 -37.25 16.57 0.00
C ASN A 269 -37.96 17.58 0.92
N CYS A 270 -39.10 17.22 1.51
CA CYS A 270 -39.78 18.07 2.48
C CYS A 270 -38.96 18.28 3.74
N LEU A 271 -38.30 17.23 4.26
CA LEU A 271 -37.46 17.30 5.44
C LEU A 271 -36.19 18.14 5.19
N LYS A 272 -35.58 18.01 4.00
CA LYS A 272 -34.43 18.86 3.58
C LYS A 272 -34.80 20.34 3.50
N ASN A 273 -35.98 20.67 2.99
CA ASN A 273 -36.42 22.06 2.88
C ASN A 273 -36.67 22.70 4.26
N ASP A 274 -36.98 21.91 5.26
CA ASP A 274 -37.16 22.33 6.66
C ASP A 274 -35.86 22.28 7.49
N ASN A 275 -34.70 22.06 6.85
CA ASN A 275 -33.39 21.95 7.46
C ASN A 275 -33.29 20.82 8.55
N ILE A 276 -34.06 19.76 8.41
CA ILE A 276 -34.01 18.59 9.29
C ILE A 276 -32.98 17.64 8.72
N VAL A 277 -31.79 17.55 9.35
CA VAL A 277 -30.66 16.76 8.86
C VAL A 277 -30.55 15.44 9.61
N TYR A 278 -30.77 15.45 10.90
CA TYR A 278 -30.62 14.27 11.77
C TYR A 278 -31.97 13.75 12.26
N ILE A 279 -32.02 12.45 12.58
CA ILE A 279 -33.22 11.84 13.17
C ILE A 279 -33.60 12.50 14.48
N GLY A 280 -32.62 12.98 15.27
CA GLY A 280 -32.87 13.71 16.49
C GLY A 280 -33.63 15.03 16.29
N ASP A 281 -33.37 15.75 15.19
CA ASP A 281 -34.12 16.97 14.83
C ASP A 281 -35.58 16.62 14.46
N LEU A 282 -35.78 15.48 13.82
CA LEU A 282 -37.08 15.00 13.39
C LEU A 282 -37.96 14.57 14.57
N VAL A 283 -37.37 13.86 15.54
CA VAL A 283 -38.06 13.31 16.71
C VAL A 283 -38.55 14.43 17.65
N GLN A 284 -37.83 15.56 17.75
CA GLN A 284 -38.26 16.71 18.56
C GLN A 284 -39.46 17.46 17.95
N ARG A 285 -39.74 17.28 16.66
CA ARG A 285 -40.90 17.93 16.02
C ARG A 285 -42.19 17.21 16.38
N SER A 286 -43.19 17.99 16.72
CA SER A 286 -44.54 17.45 16.96
C SER A 286 -45.29 17.19 15.64
N GLU A 287 -46.23 16.23 15.64
CA GLU A 287 -47.09 15.94 14.46
C GLU A 287 -47.79 17.19 13.90
N PRO A 288 -48.37 18.10 14.72
CA PRO A 288 -48.95 19.32 14.22
C PRO A 288 -47.97 20.28 13.54
N GLU A 289 -46.73 20.31 13.99
CA GLU A 289 -45.66 21.11 13.35
C GLU A 289 -45.29 20.55 12.00
N MET A 290 -45.11 19.25 11.90
CA MET A 290 -44.81 18.57 10.64
C MET A 290 -45.92 18.78 9.58
N LEU A 291 -47.16 18.81 9.99
CA LEU A 291 -48.29 19.09 9.08
C LEU A 291 -48.38 20.55 8.61
N ARG A 292 -47.68 21.48 9.27
CA ARG A 292 -47.55 22.89 8.86
C ARG A 292 -46.52 23.11 7.77
N THR A 293 -45.62 22.17 7.57
CA THR A 293 -44.57 22.24 6.55
C THR A 293 -45.20 22.19 5.15
N PRO A 294 -44.83 23.10 4.25
CA PRO A 294 -45.39 23.15 2.89
C PRO A 294 -45.13 21.85 2.13
N ASN A 295 -46.13 21.32 1.46
CA ASN A 295 -46.08 20.06 0.69
C ASN A 295 -45.96 18.77 1.50
N PHE A 296 -46.03 18.83 2.85
CA PHE A 296 -46.01 17.66 3.75
C PHE A 296 -47.46 17.19 4.01
N GLY A 297 -47.74 15.90 3.73
CA GLY A 297 -49.08 15.34 3.83
C GLY A 297 -49.20 14.24 4.88
N ARG A 298 -50.45 13.87 5.23
CA ARG A 298 -50.73 12.77 6.19
C ARG A 298 -50.10 11.42 5.77
N LYS A 299 -49.91 11.16 4.47
CA LYS A 299 -49.24 9.94 3.98
C LYS A 299 -47.76 9.93 4.36
N SER A 300 -47.05 11.04 4.17
CA SER A 300 -45.66 11.19 4.54
C SER A 300 -45.46 11.12 6.07
N LEU A 301 -46.39 11.66 6.85
CA LEU A 301 -46.38 11.55 8.29
C LEU A 301 -46.47 10.09 8.76
N ASN A 302 -47.39 9.32 8.17
CA ASN A 302 -47.55 7.90 8.52
C ASN A 302 -46.32 7.07 8.13
N GLU A 303 -45.73 7.35 6.98
CA GLU A 303 -44.47 6.72 6.53
C GLU A 303 -43.32 6.95 7.54
N ILE A 304 -43.12 8.19 7.95
CA ILE A 304 -42.11 8.56 8.95
C ILE A 304 -42.41 7.90 10.32
N ARG A 305 -43.67 7.90 10.74
CA ARG A 305 -44.07 7.26 12.00
C ARG A 305 -43.79 5.77 12.00
N GLU A 306 -44.05 5.05 10.91
CA GLU A 306 -43.75 3.62 10.81
C GLU A 306 -42.25 3.35 10.89
N VAL A 307 -41.43 4.15 10.20
CA VAL A 307 -39.97 4.01 10.23
C VAL A 307 -39.40 4.32 11.63
N LEU A 308 -39.83 5.42 12.27
CA LEU A 308 -39.41 5.77 13.62
C LEU A 308 -39.82 4.70 14.65
N LYS A 309 -41.02 4.11 14.52
CA LYS A 309 -41.51 3.06 15.40
C LYS A 309 -40.68 1.79 15.31
N VAL A 310 -40.14 1.43 14.14
CA VAL A 310 -39.21 0.30 13.99
C VAL A 310 -37.91 0.56 14.75
N MET A 311 -37.49 1.83 14.88
CA MET A 311 -36.30 2.25 15.61
C MET A 311 -36.56 2.51 17.10
N GLY A 312 -37.80 2.30 17.59
CA GLY A 312 -38.19 2.57 18.97
C GLY A 312 -38.29 4.07 19.28
N LEU A 313 -38.54 4.93 18.27
CA LEU A 313 -38.64 6.39 18.41
C LEU A 313 -40.04 6.85 18.07
N GLU A 314 -40.46 8.01 18.65
CA GLU A 314 -41.74 8.64 18.40
C GLU A 314 -41.56 10.14 18.14
N LEU A 315 -42.49 10.75 17.36
CA LEU A 315 -42.50 12.19 17.13
C LEU A 315 -42.96 12.94 18.41
N GLY A 316 -42.32 14.07 18.70
CA GLY A 316 -42.61 14.87 19.86
C GLY A 316 -41.92 14.38 21.17
N MET A 317 -40.86 13.55 21.04
CA MET A 317 -40.03 13.19 22.19
C MET A 317 -39.11 14.39 22.56
N ASP A 318 -39.02 14.65 23.85
CA ASP A 318 -38.06 15.64 24.36
C ASP A 318 -36.70 14.95 24.57
N VAL A 319 -35.67 15.44 23.88
CA VAL A 319 -34.32 14.88 23.95
C VAL A 319 -33.44 15.90 24.64
N ASP A 320 -33.06 15.61 25.90
CA ASP A 320 -32.21 16.48 26.70
C ASP A 320 -30.85 16.69 26.00
N ASN A 321 -30.40 17.95 25.94
CA ASN A 321 -29.12 18.36 25.32
C ASN A 321 -28.99 18.09 23.81
N TRP A 322 -30.07 18.15 23.04
CA TRP A 322 -30.04 18.09 21.59
C TRP A 322 -30.10 19.49 20.95
N PRO A 323 -29.32 19.83 19.90
CA PRO A 323 -28.18 19.08 19.35
C PRO A 323 -26.93 19.17 20.24
N PRO A 324 -26.10 18.12 20.32
CA PRO A 324 -24.84 18.18 21.05
C PRO A 324 -23.84 19.12 20.36
N GLU A 325 -23.00 19.80 21.14
CA GLU A 325 -22.01 20.75 20.60
C GLU A 325 -21.06 20.13 19.56
N ASN A 326 -20.83 18.81 19.60
CA ASN A 326 -19.90 18.07 18.76
C ASN A 326 -20.58 17.09 17.81
N ILE A 327 -21.79 17.40 17.32
CA ILE A 327 -22.61 16.48 16.52
C ILE A 327 -21.86 15.93 15.27
N GLU A 328 -21.06 16.77 14.59
CA GLU A 328 -20.31 16.36 13.39
C GLU A 328 -19.16 15.38 13.72
N GLU A 329 -18.52 15.53 14.88
CA GLU A 329 -17.48 14.59 15.33
C GLU A 329 -18.09 13.25 15.76
N LEU A 330 -19.24 13.28 16.44
CA LEU A 330 -19.97 12.08 16.87
C LEU A 330 -20.48 11.29 15.65
N VAL A 331 -21.00 11.97 14.63
CA VAL A 331 -21.45 11.33 13.39
C VAL A 331 -20.28 10.69 12.63
N LYS A 332 -19.12 11.38 12.49
CA LYS A 332 -17.94 10.81 11.86
C LYS A 332 -17.44 9.55 12.57
N ARG A 333 -17.50 9.52 13.89
CA ARG A 333 -17.12 8.33 14.68
C ARG A 333 -18.07 7.14 14.49
N ILE A 334 -19.32 7.40 14.08
CA ILE A 334 -20.32 6.35 13.79
C ILE A 334 -20.25 5.91 12.31
N GLU A 335 -19.95 6.84 11.38
CA GLU A 335 -19.83 6.56 9.94
C GLU A 335 -18.49 5.92 9.55
N GLU A 336 -17.41 6.13 10.31
CA GLU A 336 -16.09 5.50 10.11
C GLU A 336 -15.80 4.56 11.29
N PRO A 337 -16.25 3.32 11.27
CA PRO A 337 -15.66 2.28 12.11
C PRO A 337 -14.24 2.02 11.58
N PHE A 338 -13.23 2.20 12.44
CA PHE A 338 -11.80 1.99 12.17
C PHE A 338 -11.47 0.71 11.43
#